data_87c12b0bb56b28a0e41db33de17d7be2
#
_entry.id   87c12b0bb56b28a0e41db33de17d7be2
#
_cell.length_a   1.000
_cell.length_b   1.000
_cell.length_c   1.000
_cell.angle_alpha   90.00
_cell.angle_beta   90.00
_cell.angle_gamma   90.00
#
_symmetry.space_group_name_H-M   'P 1'
#
loop_
_entity.id
_entity.type
_entity.pdbx_description
1 polymer ?
#
loop_
_entity_poly.entity_id
_entity_poly.type
_entity_poly.pdbx_seq_one_letter_code
_entity_poly.pdbx_strand_id
1 'polypeptide(L)'
;LGYTMQVEQQDKNLMTKEELENKIATLTGGRAAEEVIFNEITTGASNDIEQATKLARAMITRYGMCEDFDMVAMEPVTNQSLGGDTSLSCSADTQKEIDKKVVELVKQQHEKAIGILKANRKKLDELAQYLYEKETITGDEFMKILEKK
;
A
#
# COMPACT_ATOMS: atom_id res chain seq x y z
N LEU A 1 -18.16 -8.50 8.24
CA LEU A 1 -16.92 -7.83 7.78
C LEU A 1 -16.84 -7.99 6.27
N GLY A 2 -16.71 -6.88 5.55
CA GLY A 2 -16.54 -6.87 4.11
C GLY A 2 -15.09 -7.18 3.69
N TYR A 3 -14.90 -7.50 2.41
CA TYR A 3 -13.57 -7.65 1.80
C TYR A 3 -13.57 -7.13 0.36
N THR A 4 -12.42 -6.70 -0.09
CA THR A 4 -12.17 -6.38 -1.49
C THR A 4 -11.17 -7.38 -2.05
N MET A 5 -11.54 -8.06 -3.14
CA MET A 5 -10.64 -8.99 -3.83
C MET A 5 -10.10 -8.30 -5.09
N GLN A 6 -8.78 -8.16 -5.15
CA GLN A 6 -8.08 -7.72 -6.35
C GLN A 6 -7.69 -8.98 -7.15
N VAL A 7 -8.10 -9.02 -8.42
CA VAL A 7 -7.75 -10.11 -9.34
C VAL A 7 -6.84 -9.54 -10.42
N GLU A 8 -5.64 -10.08 -10.52
CA GLU A 8 -4.73 -9.75 -11.61
C GLU A 8 -5.24 -10.35 -12.91
N GLN A 9 -5.36 -9.53 -13.95
CA GLN A 9 -5.86 -9.95 -15.27
C GLN A 9 -4.78 -10.65 -16.13
N GLN A 10 -3.53 -10.60 -15.70
CA GLN A 10 -2.40 -11.22 -16.40
C GLN A 10 -1.41 -11.82 -15.39
N ASP A 11 -0.80 -12.96 -15.74
CA ASP A 11 0.31 -13.56 -15.00
C ASP A 11 1.54 -12.63 -15.07
N LYS A 12 1.71 -11.79 -14.08
CA LYS A 12 2.82 -10.85 -13.98
C LYS A 12 3.75 -11.27 -12.85
N ASN A 13 4.95 -11.73 -13.22
CA ASN A 13 5.95 -12.21 -12.27
C ASN A 13 6.86 -11.11 -11.70
N LEU A 14 6.89 -9.93 -12.32
CA LEU A 14 7.75 -8.80 -11.91
C LEU A 14 6.91 -7.54 -11.72
N MET A 15 7.19 -6.80 -10.66
CA MET A 15 6.57 -5.52 -10.37
C MET A 15 7.60 -4.39 -10.43
N THR A 16 7.22 -3.28 -11.02
CA THR A 16 8.01 -2.05 -11.05
C THR A 16 7.94 -1.31 -9.72
N LYS A 17 8.87 -0.36 -9.51
CA LYS A 17 8.83 0.55 -8.34
C LYS A 17 7.49 1.26 -8.24
N GLU A 18 7.00 1.83 -9.35
CA GLU A 18 5.74 2.55 -9.40
C GLU A 18 4.54 1.67 -9.01
N GLU A 19 4.50 0.43 -9.46
CA GLU A 19 3.43 -0.52 -9.11
C GLU A 19 3.44 -0.87 -7.62
N LEU A 20 4.62 -1.03 -7.03
CA LEU A 20 4.74 -1.27 -5.58
C LEU A 20 4.35 -0.03 -4.78
N GLU A 21 4.72 1.17 -5.21
CA GLU A 21 4.27 2.44 -4.62
C GLU A 21 2.75 2.57 -4.70
N ASN A 22 2.14 2.27 -5.86
CA ASN A 22 0.69 2.26 -6.02
C ASN A 22 0.01 1.22 -5.11
N LYS A 23 0.64 0.07 -4.91
CA LYS A 23 0.14 -0.95 -3.97
C LYS A 23 0.15 -0.45 -2.53
N ILE A 24 1.19 0.27 -2.11
CA ILE A 24 1.23 0.93 -0.80
C ILE A 24 0.11 1.96 -0.69
N ALA A 25 -0.07 2.82 -1.71
CA ALA A 25 -1.17 3.79 -1.72
C ALA A 25 -2.55 3.11 -1.61
N THR A 26 -2.74 1.97 -2.28
CA THR A 26 -3.97 1.17 -2.19
C THR A 26 -4.20 0.62 -0.77
N LEU A 27 -3.16 0.05 -0.14
CA LEU A 27 -3.22 -0.44 1.24
C LEU A 27 -3.59 0.68 2.23
N THR A 28 -3.08 1.90 2.02
CA THR A 28 -3.43 3.04 2.88
C THR A 28 -4.78 3.68 2.54
N GLY A 29 -5.45 3.24 1.48
CA GLY A 29 -6.68 3.83 0.95
C GLY A 29 -7.85 3.81 1.94
N GLY A 30 -8.03 2.73 2.69
CA GLY A 30 -9.06 2.62 3.72
C GLY A 30 -8.90 3.69 4.80
N ARG A 31 -7.68 3.84 5.34
CA ARG A 31 -7.34 4.89 6.30
C ARG A 31 -7.53 6.28 5.71
N ALA A 32 -7.08 6.52 4.49
CA ALA A 32 -7.27 7.78 3.81
C ALA A 32 -8.76 8.13 3.62
N ALA A 33 -9.61 7.14 3.37
CA ALA A 33 -11.05 7.33 3.30
C ALA A 33 -11.65 7.73 4.65
N GLU A 34 -11.27 7.08 5.75
CA GLU A 34 -11.70 7.46 7.10
C GLU A 34 -11.35 8.93 7.40
N GLU A 35 -10.13 9.35 7.11
CA GLU A 35 -9.67 10.73 7.32
C GLU A 35 -10.44 11.74 6.47
N VAL A 36 -10.66 11.44 5.18
CA VAL A 36 -11.34 12.36 4.25
C VAL A 36 -12.85 12.47 4.52
N ILE A 37 -13.49 11.36 4.93
CA ILE A 37 -14.95 11.30 5.09
C ILE A 37 -15.38 11.66 6.50
N PHE A 38 -14.74 11.08 7.50
CA PHE A 38 -15.16 11.15 8.90
C PHE A 38 -14.28 12.07 9.74
N ASN A 39 -13.11 12.48 9.23
CA ASN A 39 -12.07 13.18 9.99
C ASN A 39 -11.70 12.45 11.29
N GLU A 40 -11.77 11.13 11.26
CA GLU A 40 -11.46 10.22 12.36
C GLU A 40 -10.56 9.10 11.87
N ILE A 41 -9.93 8.41 12.79
CA ILE A 41 -9.09 7.24 12.49
C ILE A 41 -9.48 6.10 13.42
N THR A 42 -9.57 4.89 12.85
CA THR A 42 -9.95 3.70 13.60
C THR A 42 -8.85 2.62 13.58
N THR A 43 -9.02 1.56 14.33
CA THR A 43 -8.11 0.41 14.32
C THR A 43 -8.28 -0.49 13.08
N GLY A 44 -9.26 -0.22 12.22
CA GLY A 44 -9.60 -1.06 11.07
C GLY A 44 -8.47 -1.22 10.05
N ALA A 45 -7.59 -0.24 9.93
CA ALA A 45 -6.48 -0.25 8.99
C ALA A 45 -5.21 -0.98 9.50
N SER A 46 -5.23 -1.63 10.67
CA SER A 46 -4.02 -2.20 11.28
C SER A 46 -3.27 -3.20 10.40
N ASN A 47 -3.98 -4.11 9.74
CA ASN A 47 -3.37 -5.08 8.83
C ASN A 47 -2.79 -4.43 7.57
N ASP A 48 -3.48 -3.44 7.01
CA ASP A 48 -3.01 -2.71 5.81
C ASP A 48 -1.75 -1.89 6.12
N ILE A 49 -1.69 -1.28 7.30
CA ILE A 49 -0.50 -0.56 7.79
C ILE A 49 0.69 -1.51 7.91
N GLU A 50 0.48 -2.69 8.47
CA GLU A 50 1.54 -3.71 8.59
C GLU A 50 2.04 -4.16 7.21
N GLN A 51 1.15 -4.46 6.28
CA GLN A 51 1.51 -4.86 4.91
C GLN A 51 2.21 -3.74 4.15
N ALA A 52 1.73 -2.51 4.24
CA ALA A 52 2.37 -1.34 3.62
C ALA A 52 3.80 -1.14 4.15
N THR A 53 3.99 -1.27 5.46
CA THR A 53 5.31 -1.16 6.10
C THR A 53 6.26 -2.26 5.63
N LYS A 54 5.80 -3.53 5.57
CA LYS A 54 6.61 -4.66 5.09
C LYS A 54 7.01 -4.46 3.62
N LEU A 55 6.08 -4.00 2.79
CA LEU A 55 6.34 -3.74 1.38
C LEU A 55 7.34 -2.61 1.18
N ALA A 56 7.15 -1.48 1.86
CA ALA A 56 8.08 -0.35 1.81
C ALA A 56 9.49 -0.74 2.27
N ARG A 57 9.58 -1.53 3.35
CA ARG A 57 10.87 -2.04 3.83
C ARG A 57 11.55 -2.94 2.79
N ALA A 58 10.82 -3.87 2.17
CA ALA A 58 11.37 -4.73 1.12
C ALA A 58 11.87 -3.94 -0.10
N MET A 59 11.15 -2.89 -0.52
CA MET A 59 11.59 -2.02 -1.61
C MET A 59 12.95 -1.38 -1.32
N ILE A 60 13.17 -0.96 -0.07
CA ILE A 60 14.39 -0.30 0.36
C ILE A 60 15.52 -1.30 0.60
N THR A 61 15.24 -2.40 1.31
CA THR A 61 16.30 -3.31 1.82
C THR A 61 16.65 -4.45 0.88
N ARG A 62 15.74 -4.85 -0.02
CA ARG A 62 15.88 -6.06 -0.86
C ARG A 62 15.90 -5.79 -2.36
N TYR A 63 15.10 -4.83 -2.83
CA TYR A 63 14.86 -4.67 -4.27
C TYR A 63 15.72 -3.59 -4.91
N GLY A 64 16.58 -2.89 -4.14
CA GLY A 64 17.41 -1.81 -4.67
C GLY A 64 16.59 -0.64 -5.26
N MET A 65 15.39 -0.38 -4.70
CA MET A 65 14.48 0.65 -5.22
C MET A 65 14.61 2.00 -4.48
N CYS A 66 15.64 2.14 -3.65
CA CYS A 66 15.96 3.38 -2.93
C CYS A 66 17.27 3.95 -3.46
N GLU A 67 17.24 5.19 -3.95
CA GLU A 67 18.42 5.84 -4.54
C GLU A 67 19.57 6.00 -3.55
N ASP A 68 19.27 6.21 -2.26
CA ASP A 68 20.29 6.39 -1.23
C ASP A 68 21.11 5.12 -0.97
N PHE A 69 20.57 3.94 -1.26
CA PHE A 69 21.23 2.65 -1.02
C PHE A 69 21.56 1.89 -2.33
N ASP A 70 21.03 2.37 -3.46
CA ASP A 70 21.28 1.80 -4.78
C ASP A 70 21.09 0.27 -4.83
N MET A 71 22.02 -0.46 -5.41
CA MET A 71 21.97 -1.92 -5.62
C MET A 71 22.52 -2.73 -4.43
N VAL A 72 22.43 -2.20 -3.21
CA VAL A 72 22.92 -2.88 -2.00
C VAL A 72 21.77 -3.57 -1.27
N ALA A 73 21.85 -4.90 -1.11
CA ALA A 73 20.90 -5.66 -0.30
C ALA A 73 21.25 -5.53 1.19
N MET A 74 20.42 -4.82 1.95
CA MET A 74 20.60 -4.62 3.40
C MET A 74 19.98 -5.74 4.24
N GLU A 75 19.10 -6.55 3.64
CA GLU A 75 18.41 -7.67 4.29
C GLU A 75 18.50 -8.91 3.38
N PRO A 76 19.53 -9.76 3.55
CA PRO A 76 19.64 -10.98 2.76
C PRO A 76 18.50 -11.96 3.10
N VAL A 77 17.97 -12.61 2.08
CA VAL A 77 17.00 -13.70 2.24
C VAL A 77 17.76 -14.92 2.77
N THR A 78 17.78 -15.13 4.06
CA THR A 78 18.24 -16.40 4.65
C THR A 78 17.18 -17.48 4.37
N ASN A 79 17.63 -18.64 3.90
CA ASN A 79 16.78 -19.78 3.55
C ASN A 79 15.75 -20.06 4.65
N GLN A 80 14.48 -19.94 4.36
CA GLN A 80 13.35 -20.19 5.25
C GLN A 80 13.32 -21.61 5.84
N SER A 81 14.10 -22.54 5.29
CA SER A 81 14.16 -23.95 5.73
C SER A 81 14.79 -24.18 7.11
N LEU A 82 15.42 -23.21 7.72
CA LEU A 82 16.16 -23.35 8.97
C LEU A 82 15.73 -22.38 10.07
N GLY A 83 14.52 -21.79 9.98
CA GLY A 83 14.01 -20.89 11.03
C GLY A 83 14.83 -19.60 11.16
N GLY A 84 15.44 -19.15 10.10
CA GLY A 84 16.35 -18.01 10.10
C GLY A 84 15.65 -16.70 10.36
N ASP A 85 16.03 -16.04 11.43
CA ASP A 85 15.76 -14.64 11.72
C ASP A 85 16.30 -13.78 10.56
N THR A 86 15.48 -12.92 10.00
CA THR A 86 15.91 -11.91 9.02
C THR A 86 16.70 -10.84 9.78
N SER A 87 18.01 -10.99 9.84
CA SER A 87 18.87 -9.95 10.44
C SER A 87 19.30 -8.95 9.38
N LEU A 88 19.16 -7.66 9.67
CA LEU A 88 19.71 -6.60 8.84
C LEU A 88 21.24 -6.70 8.81
N SER A 89 21.82 -6.73 7.61
CA SER A 89 23.28 -6.82 7.39
C SER A 89 23.87 -5.41 7.21
N CYS A 90 23.58 -4.49 8.13
CA CYS A 90 24.04 -3.11 8.06
C CYS A 90 24.29 -2.52 9.46
N SER A 91 24.99 -1.38 9.51
CA SER A 91 25.27 -0.66 10.75
C SER A 91 24.00 -0.09 11.40
N ALA A 92 24.06 0.23 12.70
CA ALA A 92 22.95 0.88 13.40
C ALA A 92 22.54 2.23 12.79
N ASP A 93 23.49 2.97 12.22
CA ASP A 93 23.18 4.24 11.56
C ASP A 93 22.46 4.01 10.24
N THR A 94 22.85 3.03 9.45
CA THR A 94 22.11 2.63 8.25
C THR A 94 20.69 2.14 8.58
N GLN A 95 20.51 1.42 9.68
CA GLN A 95 19.17 0.99 10.13
C GLN A 95 18.26 2.18 10.44
N LYS A 96 18.78 3.23 11.08
CA LYS A 96 18.01 4.47 11.33
C LYS A 96 17.59 5.14 10.01
N GLU A 97 18.49 5.19 9.02
CA GLU A 97 18.15 5.76 7.72
C GLU A 97 17.12 4.90 6.97
N ILE A 98 17.22 3.57 7.04
CA ILE A 98 16.20 2.65 6.50
C ILE A 98 14.83 2.94 7.14
N ASP A 99 14.75 3.02 8.47
CA ASP A 99 13.50 3.29 9.18
C ASP A 99 12.89 4.63 8.78
N LYS A 100 13.72 5.67 8.64
CA LYS A 100 13.29 6.98 8.16
C LYS A 100 12.73 6.92 6.73
N LYS A 101 13.42 6.22 5.82
CA LYS A 101 12.97 6.05 4.43
C LYS A 101 11.68 5.25 4.33
N VAL A 102 11.49 4.23 5.17
CA VAL A 102 10.22 3.49 5.24
C VAL A 102 9.07 4.42 5.64
N VAL A 103 9.25 5.25 6.67
CA VAL A 103 8.25 6.21 7.12
C VAL A 103 7.95 7.22 6.00
N GLU A 104 8.96 7.79 5.37
CA GLU A 104 8.82 8.75 4.27
C GLU A 104 8.03 8.15 3.10
N LEU A 105 8.39 6.93 2.67
CA LEU A 105 7.73 6.26 1.55
C LEU A 105 6.25 5.98 1.84
N VAL A 106 5.94 5.39 3.01
CA VAL A 106 4.54 5.10 3.38
C VAL A 106 3.74 6.39 3.49
N LYS A 107 4.29 7.44 4.11
CA LYS A 107 3.64 8.75 4.24
C LYS A 107 3.35 9.36 2.86
N GLN A 108 4.31 9.35 1.96
CA GLN A 108 4.15 9.87 0.60
C GLN A 108 3.01 9.16 -0.15
N GLN A 109 2.94 7.83 -0.06
CA GLN A 109 1.89 7.07 -0.73
C GLN A 109 0.53 7.26 -0.05
N HIS A 110 0.49 7.42 1.26
CA HIS A 110 -0.73 7.76 1.98
C HIS A 110 -1.26 9.16 1.58
N GLU A 111 -0.40 10.17 1.51
CA GLU A 111 -0.76 11.51 1.03
C GLU A 111 -1.29 11.47 -0.42
N LYS A 112 -0.69 10.63 -1.28
CA LYS A 112 -1.19 10.37 -2.64
C LYS A 112 -2.62 9.80 -2.62
N ALA A 113 -2.88 8.80 -1.76
CA ALA A 113 -4.22 8.22 -1.61
C ALA A 113 -5.25 9.27 -1.14
N ILE A 114 -4.91 10.08 -0.14
CA ILE A 114 -5.74 11.20 0.32
C ILE A 114 -6.05 12.17 -0.82
N GLY A 115 -5.04 12.54 -1.61
CA GLY A 115 -5.20 13.43 -2.76
C GLY A 115 -6.17 12.89 -3.80
N ILE A 116 -6.03 11.60 -4.15
CA ILE A 116 -6.93 10.91 -5.09
C ILE A 116 -8.37 10.91 -4.58
N LEU A 117 -8.58 10.57 -3.31
CA LEU A 117 -9.93 10.52 -2.71
C LEU A 117 -10.57 11.91 -2.64
N LYS A 118 -9.82 12.94 -2.24
CA LYS A 118 -10.31 14.33 -2.23
C LYS A 118 -10.71 14.81 -3.63
N ALA A 119 -9.90 14.51 -4.65
CA ALA A 119 -10.19 14.89 -6.03
C ALA A 119 -11.41 14.16 -6.62
N ASN A 120 -11.72 12.95 -6.11
CA ASN A 120 -12.81 12.11 -6.59
C ASN A 120 -13.92 11.91 -5.56
N ARG A 121 -14.10 12.84 -4.63
CA ARG A 121 -15.05 12.74 -3.51
C ARG A 121 -16.47 12.36 -3.94
N LYS A 122 -16.98 12.98 -5.00
CA LYS A 122 -18.34 12.68 -5.51
C LYS A 122 -18.49 11.23 -5.95
N LYS A 123 -17.48 10.69 -6.64
CA LYS A 123 -17.46 9.28 -7.07
C LYS A 123 -17.34 8.32 -5.91
N LEU A 124 -16.58 8.69 -4.90
CA LEU A 124 -16.46 7.91 -3.66
C LEU A 124 -17.84 7.82 -2.95
N ASP A 125 -18.56 8.93 -2.82
CA ASP A 125 -19.89 8.97 -2.22
C ASP A 125 -20.91 8.16 -3.06
N GLU A 126 -20.86 8.26 -4.39
CA GLU A 126 -21.73 7.47 -5.31
C GLU A 126 -21.46 5.97 -5.21
N LEU A 127 -20.17 5.56 -5.17
CA LEU A 127 -19.79 4.16 -4.99
C LEU A 127 -20.20 3.62 -3.61
N ALA A 128 -20.02 4.41 -2.57
CA ALA A 128 -20.41 4.03 -1.21
C ALA A 128 -21.92 3.82 -1.11
N GLN A 129 -22.72 4.74 -1.69
CA GLN A 129 -24.17 4.61 -1.72
C GLN A 129 -24.60 3.37 -2.52
N TYR A 130 -24.01 3.15 -3.69
CA TYR A 130 -24.31 1.98 -4.52
C TYR A 130 -23.99 0.67 -3.79
N LEU A 131 -22.85 0.60 -3.13
CA LEU A 131 -22.44 -0.56 -2.33
C LEU A 131 -23.38 -0.78 -1.12
N TYR A 132 -23.82 0.30 -0.48
CA TYR A 132 -24.79 0.24 0.61
C TYR A 132 -26.13 -0.39 0.18
N GLU A 133 -26.60 -0.04 -1.02
CA GLU A 133 -27.87 -0.55 -1.58
C GLU A 133 -27.76 -1.99 -2.11
N LYS A 134 -26.60 -2.36 -2.66
CA LYS A 134 -26.37 -3.65 -3.31
C LYS A 134 -25.69 -4.69 -2.42
N GLU A 135 -25.05 -4.26 -1.32
CA GLU A 135 -24.23 -5.05 -0.40
C GLU A 135 -22.98 -5.68 -1.06
N THR A 136 -23.06 -6.00 -2.34
CA THR A 136 -21.95 -6.55 -3.14
C THR A 136 -22.00 -5.96 -4.54
N ILE A 137 -20.84 -5.55 -5.07
CA ILE A 137 -20.70 -5.05 -6.44
C ILE A 137 -19.57 -5.78 -7.16
N THR A 138 -19.71 -5.94 -8.48
CA THR A 138 -18.66 -6.50 -9.34
C THR A 138 -17.65 -5.43 -9.76
N GLY A 139 -16.47 -5.85 -10.24
CA GLY A 139 -15.47 -4.93 -10.80
C GLY A 139 -16.03 -4.12 -11.97
N ASP A 140 -16.84 -4.73 -12.84
CA ASP A 140 -17.47 -4.04 -13.98
C ASP A 140 -18.47 -2.95 -13.55
N GLU A 141 -19.25 -3.21 -12.50
CA GLU A 141 -20.18 -2.22 -11.93
C GLU A 141 -19.40 -1.05 -11.29
N PHE A 142 -18.32 -1.36 -10.56
CA PHE A 142 -17.41 -0.37 -9.99
C PHE A 142 -16.84 0.54 -11.10
N MET A 143 -16.29 -0.06 -12.16
CA MET A 143 -15.69 0.70 -13.27
C MET A 143 -16.71 1.58 -14.00
N LYS A 144 -17.95 1.11 -14.21
CA LYS A 144 -19.03 1.92 -14.82
C LYS A 144 -19.32 3.19 -14.02
N ILE A 145 -19.28 3.13 -12.70
CA ILE A 145 -19.50 4.32 -11.85
C ILE A 145 -18.25 5.22 -11.90
N LEU A 146 -17.06 4.63 -11.83
CA LEU A 146 -15.80 5.37 -11.83
C LEU A 146 -15.58 6.14 -13.15
N GLU A 147 -15.92 5.56 -14.29
CA GLU A 147 -15.72 6.13 -15.63
C GLU A 147 -16.85 7.06 -16.09
N LYS A 148 -17.96 7.10 -15.38
CA LYS A 148 -19.08 8.01 -15.67
C LYS A 148 -18.60 9.46 -15.58
N LYS A 149 -18.73 10.19 -16.68
CA LYS A 149 -18.35 11.60 -16.81
C LYS A 149 -19.34 12.54 -16.13
#